data_003a3f81f114ca7192883d4f2b21db6e
#
_entry.id   003a3f81f114ca7192883d4f2b21db6e
#
_cell.length_a   1.000
_cell.length_b   1.000
_cell.length_c   1.000
_cell.angle_alpha   90.00
_cell.angle_beta   90.00
_cell.angle_gamma   90.00
#
_symmetry.space_group_name_H-M   'P 1'
#
loop_
_entity.id
_entity.type
_entity.pdbx_description
1 polymer ?
#
loop_
_entity_poly.entity_id
_entity_poly.type
_entity_poly.pdbx_seq_one_letter_code
_entity_poly.pdbx_strand_id
1 'polypeptide(L)'
;IYSNSGNLVIPLVTVVLGEKWVIYASAFLSVQMILMWTHGQSLMEAKAGINWKKILCNINLIAIILGIVLFFTQIRLPVILGNTMSQISATLGPVCMIMLGMTMTEVKWKDIFSHSRIYLVTILKMVVTPLLILLFLKYLPLASMVKDGKTILLISLMAVITPSATTVVQLAQLYDQDLSLIHISEPT
;
A
#
# COMPACT_ATOMS: atom_id res chain seq x y z
N ILE A 1 -0.11 1.47 -9.34
CA ILE A 1 1.12 2.15 -8.90
C ILE A 1 1.41 1.82 -7.42
N TYR A 2 0.47 2.01 -6.50
CA TYR A 2 0.66 1.71 -5.08
C TYR A 2 0.30 0.25 -4.77
N SER A 3 1.15 -0.40 -3.99
CA SER A 3 1.04 -1.83 -3.67
C SER A 3 0.18 -2.08 -2.43
N ASN A 4 -0.48 -3.23 -2.35
CA ASN A 4 -1.30 -3.63 -1.20
C ASN A 4 -0.44 -4.23 -0.07
N SER A 5 0.59 -3.49 0.33
CA SER A 5 1.58 -3.96 1.30
C SER A 5 1.01 -4.10 2.72
N GLY A 6 0.06 -3.25 3.11
CA GLY A 6 -0.55 -3.31 4.45
C GLY A 6 -1.29 -4.62 4.71
N ASN A 7 -2.17 -5.00 3.79
CA ASN A 7 -3.03 -6.18 3.97
C ASN A 7 -2.34 -7.51 3.68
N LEU A 8 -1.30 -7.50 2.84
CA LEU A 8 -0.62 -8.74 2.42
C LEU A 8 0.75 -8.91 3.06
N VAL A 9 1.59 -7.88 3.09
CA VAL A 9 2.99 -8.02 3.51
C VAL A 9 3.11 -8.11 5.01
N ILE A 10 2.37 -7.31 5.77
CA ILE A 10 2.45 -7.34 7.24
C ILE A 10 2.11 -8.72 7.79
N PRO A 11 0.96 -9.34 7.45
CA PRO A 11 0.67 -10.70 7.90
C PRO A 11 1.69 -11.73 7.43
N LEU A 12 2.14 -11.62 6.18
CA LEU A 12 3.12 -12.55 5.61
C LEU A 12 4.47 -12.46 6.33
N VAL A 13 4.96 -11.25 6.58
CA VAL A 13 6.20 -11.01 7.33
C VAL A 13 6.08 -11.52 8.76
N THR A 14 4.93 -11.31 9.40
CA THR A 14 4.68 -11.81 10.76
C THR A 14 4.79 -13.32 10.84
N VAL A 15 4.16 -14.04 9.90
CA VAL A 15 4.13 -15.51 9.89
C VAL A 15 5.46 -16.11 9.45
N VAL A 16 6.12 -15.56 8.44
CA VAL A 16 7.32 -16.17 7.82
C VAL A 16 8.60 -15.74 8.52
N LEU A 17 8.72 -14.47 8.89
CA LEU A 17 9.95 -13.91 9.45
C LEU A 17 9.85 -13.62 10.95
N GLY A 18 8.65 -13.47 11.47
CA GLY A 18 8.36 -13.17 12.87
C GLY A 18 8.13 -11.69 13.15
N GLU A 19 7.54 -11.39 14.30
CA GLU A 19 7.07 -10.05 14.69
C GLU A 19 8.16 -8.96 14.68
N LYS A 20 9.40 -9.32 15.01
CA LYS A 20 10.52 -8.37 15.02
C LYS A 20 10.78 -7.69 13.66
N TRP A 21 10.36 -8.34 12.57
CA TRP A 21 10.57 -7.84 11.22
C TRP A 21 9.43 -6.96 10.71
N VAL A 22 8.30 -6.96 11.39
CA VAL A 22 7.11 -6.16 11.05
C VAL A 22 7.43 -4.66 11.06
N ILE A 23 8.37 -4.22 11.88
CA ILE A 23 8.79 -2.82 11.93
C ILE A 23 9.29 -2.30 10.57
N TYR A 24 10.01 -3.10 9.82
CA TYR A 24 10.50 -2.71 8.49
C TYR A 24 9.39 -2.66 7.45
N ALA A 25 8.45 -3.62 7.52
CA ALA A 25 7.25 -3.59 6.69
C ALA A 25 6.38 -2.37 7.01
N SER A 26 6.23 -2.03 8.28
CA SER A 26 5.47 -0.86 8.73
C SER A 26 6.13 0.46 8.33
N ALA A 27 7.45 0.55 8.36
CA ALA A 27 8.19 1.71 7.88
C ALA A 27 7.97 1.94 6.37
N PHE A 28 8.07 0.87 5.56
CA PHE A 28 7.76 0.92 4.13
C PHE A 28 6.31 1.38 3.90
N LEU A 29 5.36 0.79 4.62
CA LEU A 29 3.94 1.13 4.53
C LEU A 29 3.68 2.61 4.87
N SER A 30 4.34 3.13 5.91
CA SER A 30 4.19 4.55 6.30
C SER A 30 4.61 5.50 5.19
N VAL A 31 5.76 5.26 4.56
CA VAL A 31 6.23 6.05 3.41
C VAL A 31 5.27 5.94 2.23
N GLN A 32 4.82 4.71 1.93
CA GLN A 32 3.87 4.47 0.86
C GLN A 32 2.53 5.19 1.10
N MET A 33 2.02 5.18 2.33
CA MET A 33 0.77 5.86 2.70
C MET A 33 0.89 7.37 2.58
N ILE A 34 2.01 7.96 3.01
CA ILE A 34 2.27 9.39 2.81
C ILE A 34 2.23 9.73 1.31
N LEU A 35 2.92 8.95 0.48
CA LEU A 35 2.93 9.17 -0.96
C LEU A 35 1.55 8.97 -1.59
N MET A 36 0.76 8.02 -1.11
CA MET A 36 -0.58 7.78 -1.62
C MET A 36 -1.53 8.92 -1.30
N TRP A 37 -1.50 9.45 -0.08
CA TRP A 37 -2.37 10.55 0.35
C TRP A 37 -1.86 11.94 -0.08
N THR A 38 -0.65 12.05 -0.61
CA THR A 38 -0.12 13.28 -1.21
C THR A 38 -0.19 13.22 -2.73
N HIS A 39 0.70 12.44 -3.32
CA HIS A 39 0.82 12.31 -4.78
C HIS A 39 -0.36 11.55 -5.41
N GLY A 40 -0.80 10.43 -4.81
CA GLY A 40 -1.94 9.66 -5.33
C GLY A 40 -3.23 10.48 -5.35
N GLN A 41 -3.52 11.19 -4.28
CA GLN A 41 -4.67 12.08 -4.19
C GLN A 41 -4.59 13.21 -5.23
N SER A 42 -3.42 13.85 -5.38
CA SER A 42 -3.22 14.91 -6.36
C SER A 42 -3.46 14.44 -7.81
N LEU A 43 -3.08 13.20 -8.13
CA LEU A 43 -3.34 12.62 -9.46
C LEU A 43 -4.83 12.39 -9.71
N MET A 44 -5.60 12.03 -8.68
CA MET A 44 -7.05 11.78 -8.80
C MET A 44 -7.88 13.04 -8.87
N GLU A 45 -7.43 14.13 -8.24
CA GLU A 45 -8.15 15.43 -8.27
C GLU A 45 -8.15 16.11 -9.64
N ALA A 46 -7.36 15.65 -10.61
CA ALA A 46 -7.25 16.20 -11.97
C ALA A 46 -7.09 17.74 -12.05
N LYS A 47 -6.84 18.39 -10.92
CA LYS A 47 -6.62 19.85 -10.85
C LYS A 47 -5.12 20.13 -10.91
N ALA A 48 -4.75 21.04 -11.81
CA ALA A 48 -3.39 21.52 -11.90
C ALA A 48 -3.03 22.33 -10.64
N GLY A 49 -2.37 21.69 -9.70
CA GLY A 49 -1.82 22.34 -8.51
C GLY A 49 -1.96 21.52 -7.23
N ILE A 50 -0.87 21.38 -6.51
CA ILE A 50 -0.84 20.71 -5.20
C ILE A 50 -1.44 21.67 -4.17
N ASN A 51 -2.61 21.34 -3.63
CA ASN A 51 -3.21 22.12 -2.55
C ASN A 51 -2.66 21.67 -1.20
N TRP A 52 -1.54 22.24 -0.79
CA TRP A 52 -0.85 21.88 0.45
C TRP A 52 -1.74 21.95 1.70
N LYS A 53 -2.68 22.90 1.76
CA LYS A 53 -3.62 23.01 2.89
C LYS A 53 -4.52 21.77 2.98
N LYS A 54 -5.06 21.32 1.85
CA LYS A 54 -5.94 20.15 1.80
C LYS A 54 -5.17 18.86 2.16
N ILE A 55 -3.94 18.76 1.70
CA ILE A 55 -3.07 17.62 2.02
C ILE A 55 -2.74 17.59 3.51
N LEU A 56 -2.28 18.70 4.09
CA LEU A 56 -1.92 18.77 5.50
C LEU A 56 -3.10 18.59 6.46
N CYS A 57 -4.30 19.00 6.03
CA CYS A 57 -5.54 18.79 6.80
C CYS A 57 -6.18 17.40 6.56
N ASN A 58 -5.57 16.54 5.76
CA ASN A 58 -6.08 15.19 5.54
C ASN A 58 -5.95 14.37 6.82
N ILE A 59 -7.08 13.84 7.30
CA ILE A 59 -7.13 13.08 8.57
C ILE A 59 -6.22 11.84 8.53
N ASN A 60 -6.06 11.22 7.36
CA ASN A 60 -5.19 10.05 7.21
C ASN A 60 -3.72 10.43 7.35
N LEU A 61 -3.32 11.56 6.77
CA LEU A 61 -1.96 12.07 6.90
C LEU A 61 -1.66 12.48 8.35
N ILE A 62 -2.60 13.14 9.01
CA ILE A 62 -2.49 13.51 10.42
C ILE A 62 -2.32 12.25 11.28
N ALA A 63 -3.13 11.22 11.04
CA ALA A 63 -3.03 9.95 11.78
C ALA A 63 -1.68 9.25 11.57
N ILE A 64 -1.14 9.26 10.36
CA ILE A 64 0.18 8.69 10.05
C ILE A 64 1.28 9.47 10.79
N ILE A 65 1.26 10.80 10.72
CA ILE A 65 2.24 11.65 11.41
C ILE A 65 2.16 11.41 12.91
N LEU A 66 0.97 11.35 13.48
CA LEU A 66 0.77 11.06 14.90
C LEU A 66 1.35 9.69 15.29
N GLY A 67 1.10 8.67 14.47
CA GLY A 67 1.67 7.34 14.64
C GLY A 67 3.21 7.34 14.61
N ILE A 68 3.81 8.08 13.69
CA ILE A 68 5.26 8.23 13.59
C ILE A 68 5.81 8.96 14.82
N VAL A 69 5.15 10.02 15.30
CA VAL A 69 5.55 10.73 16.51
C VAL A 69 5.50 9.82 17.73
N LEU A 70 4.41 9.06 17.91
CA LEU A 70 4.28 8.08 18.99
C LEU A 70 5.38 7.00 18.92
N PHE A 71 5.73 6.57 17.72
CA PHE A 71 6.81 5.61 17.51
C PHE A 71 8.16 6.14 17.97
N PHE A 72 8.53 7.38 17.59
CA PHE A 72 9.81 7.97 17.97
C PHE A 72 9.86 8.39 19.43
N THR A 73 8.76 8.87 20.00
CA THR A 73 8.68 9.27 21.41
C THR A 73 8.61 8.08 22.35
N GLN A 74 8.37 6.86 21.84
CA GLN A 74 8.24 5.64 22.63
C GLN A 74 7.17 5.74 23.74
N ILE A 75 6.20 6.64 23.58
CA ILE A 75 5.08 6.80 24.52
C ILE A 75 4.22 5.55 24.47
N ARG A 76 4.13 4.85 25.59
CA ARG A 76 3.26 3.68 25.71
C ARG A 76 1.82 4.14 25.90
N LEU A 77 0.97 3.76 24.96
CA LEU A 77 -0.46 3.98 25.11
C LEU A 77 -1.02 3.12 26.27
N PRO A 78 -2.04 3.59 27.00
CA PRO A 78 -2.77 2.75 27.93
C PRO A 78 -3.23 1.46 27.25
N VAL A 79 -3.16 0.36 27.99
CA VAL A 79 -3.47 -0.99 27.46
C VAL A 79 -4.83 -1.06 26.77
N ILE A 80 -5.83 -0.40 27.35
CA ILE A 80 -7.18 -0.33 26.79
C ILE A 80 -7.17 0.32 25.41
N LEU A 81 -6.52 1.47 25.26
CA LEU A 81 -6.43 2.17 23.97
C LEU A 81 -5.65 1.35 22.94
N GLY A 82 -4.52 0.77 23.34
CA GLY A 82 -3.71 -0.07 22.46
C GLY A 82 -4.48 -1.28 21.94
N ASN A 83 -5.18 -1.98 22.81
CA ASN A 83 -6.00 -3.14 22.45
C ASN A 83 -7.18 -2.74 21.55
N THR A 84 -7.86 -1.64 21.85
CA THR A 84 -8.96 -1.14 21.01
C THR A 84 -8.47 -0.79 19.60
N MET A 85 -7.38 -0.05 19.50
CA MET A 85 -6.78 0.30 18.20
C MET A 85 -6.35 -0.94 17.41
N SER A 86 -5.75 -1.93 18.08
CA SER A 86 -5.36 -3.19 17.47
C SER A 86 -6.57 -3.96 16.92
N GLN A 87 -7.66 -4.04 17.69
CA GLN A 87 -8.87 -4.71 17.23
C GLN A 87 -9.56 -3.99 16.07
N ILE A 88 -9.65 -2.67 16.12
CA ILE A 88 -10.15 -1.88 15.00
C ILE A 88 -9.28 -2.09 13.75
N SER A 89 -7.96 -2.07 13.91
CA SER A 89 -7.03 -2.34 12.80
C SER A 89 -7.21 -3.75 12.21
N ALA A 90 -7.47 -4.75 13.05
CA ALA A 90 -7.70 -6.13 12.59
C ALA A 90 -8.98 -6.29 11.75
N THR A 91 -9.98 -5.41 11.89
CA THR A 91 -11.19 -5.44 11.05
C THR A 91 -10.95 -4.90 9.65
N LEU A 92 -9.86 -4.16 9.43
CA LEU A 92 -9.57 -3.53 8.14
C LEU A 92 -9.48 -4.55 7.00
N GLY A 93 -8.77 -5.66 7.22
CA GLY A 93 -8.62 -6.72 6.21
C GLY A 93 -9.97 -7.30 5.75
N PRO A 94 -10.80 -7.84 6.64
CA PRO A 94 -12.12 -8.35 6.29
C PRO A 94 -13.01 -7.31 5.60
N VAL A 95 -13.05 -6.07 6.09
CA VAL A 95 -13.86 -4.99 5.50
C VAL A 95 -13.37 -4.67 4.07
N CYS A 96 -12.06 -4.58 3.85
CA CYS A 96 -11.50 -4.38 2.52
C CYS A 96 -11.85 -5.52 1.56
N MET A 97 -11.84 -6.77 2.03
CA MET A 97 -12.22 -7.93 1.20
C MET A 97 -13.71 -7.93 0.84
N ILE A 98 -14.60 -7.57 1.77
CA ILE A 98 -16.03 -7.41 1.49
C ILE A 98 -16.24 -6.31 0.45
N MET A 99 -15.60 -5.17 0.64
CA MET A 99 -15.71 -4.05 -0.28
C MET A 99 -15.18 -4.39 -1.67
N LEU A 100 -14.04 -5.09 -1.75
CA LEU A 100 -13.51 -5.58 -3.01
C LEU A 100 -14.50 -6.54 -3.69
N GLY A 101 -15.07 -7.49 -2.94
CA GLY A 101 -16.10 -8.40 -3.45
C GLY A 101 -17.31 -7.65 -4.01
N MET A 102 -17.82 -6.64 -3.31
CA MET A 102 -18.93 -5.80 -3.80
C MET A 102 -18.56 -5.09 -5.10
N THR A 103 -17.38 -4.52 -5.17
CA THR A 103 -16.90 -3.83 -6.38
C THR A 103 -16.77 -4.78 -7.57
N MET A 104 -16.33 -6.03 -7.34
CA MET A 104 -16.20 -7.05 -8.37
C MET A 104 -17.55 -7.47 -9.00
N THR A 105 -18.68 -7.30 -8.28
CA THR A 105 -20.00 -7.62 -8.83
C THR A 105 -20.44 -6.63 -9.91
N GLU A 106 -19.92 -5.42 -9.91
CA GLU A 106 -20.23 -4.37 -10.89
C GLU A 106 -19.41 -4.51 -12.17
N VAL A 107 -18.35 -5.33 -12.16
CA VAL A 107 -17.42 -5.47 -13.27
C VAL A 107 -17.92 -6.49 -14.29
N LYS A 108 -17.98 -6.09 -15.55
CA LYS A 108 -18.28 -6.99 -16.67
C LYS A 108 -17.01 -7.76 -17.07
N TRP A 109 -16.95 -9.03 -16.74
CA TRP A 109 -15.79 -9.90 -17.03
C TRP A 109 -15.31 -9.85 -18.49
N LYS A 110 -16.23 -9.67 -19.46
CA LYS A 110 -15.87 -9.53 -20.88
C LYS A 110 -15.01 -8.30 -21.14
N ASP A 111 -15.24 -7.21 -20.42
CA ASP A 111 -14.50 -5.96 -20.61
C ASP A 111 -13.08 -6.10 -20.07
N ILE A 112 -12.90 -6.86 -18.98
CA ILE A 112 -11.57 -7.17 -18.42
C ILE A 112 -10.70 -7.86 -19.45
N PHE A 113 -11.21 -8.90 -20.08
CA PHE A 113 -10.45 -9.69 -21.06
C PHE A 113 -10.28 -9.01 -22.42
N SER A 114 -11.08 -8.00 -22.72
CA SER A 114 -11.04 -7.28 -23.99
C SER A 114 -9.96 -6.20 -24.08
N HIS A 115 -9.50 -5.67 -22.93
CA HIS A 115 -8.58 -4.53 -22.91
C HIS A 115 -7.11 -4.95 -22.77
N SER A 116 -6.35 -4.93 -23.84
CA SER A 116 -4.93 -5.29 -23.86
C SER A 116 -4.05 -4.43 -22.92
N ARG A 117 -4.47 -3.20 -22.62
CA ARG A 117 -3.76 -2.30 -21.69
C ARG A 117 -3.67 -2.85 -20.27
N ILE A 118 -4.63 -3.66 -19.85
CA ILE A 118 -4.67 -4.28 -18.53
C ILE A 118 -3.51 -5.25 -18.38
N TYR A 119 -3.36 -6.13 -19.35
CA TYR A 119 -2.26 -7.10 -19.35
C TYR A 119 -0.91 -6.41 -19.33
N LEU A 120 -0.77 -5.30 -20.10
CA LEU A 120 0.45 -4.51 -20.10
C LEU A 120 0.77 -3.96 -18.71
N VAL A 121 -0.20 -3.32 -18.05
CA VAL A 121 -0.01 -2.74 -16.72
C VAL A 121 0.29 -3.81 -15.67
N THR A 122 -0.43 -4.93 -15.73
CA THR A 122 -0.23 -6.07 -14.82
C THR A 122 1.17 -6.67 -15.00
N ILE A 123 1.60 -6.93 -16.23
CA ILE A 123 2.94 -7.46 -16.51
C ILE A 123 4.02 -6.47 -16.07
N LEU A 124 3.86 -5.19 -16.38
CA LEU A 124 4.81 -4.16 -15.97
C LEU A 124 4.93 -4.10 -14.44
N LYS A 125 3.82 -4.18 -13.71
CA LYS A 125 3.83 -4.07 -12.26
C LYS A 125 4.30 -5.35 -11.58
N MET A 126 3.80 -6.52 -12.00
CA MET A 126 4.03 -7.77 -11.27
C MET A 126 5.29 -8.53 -11.75
N VAL A 127 5.80 -8.22 -12.93
CA VAL A 127 6.97 -8.90 -13.48
C VAL A 127 8.13 -7.92 -13.69
N VAL A 128 7.91 -6.88 -14.49
CA VAL A 128 9.00 -5.98 -14.89
C VAL A 128 9.51 -5.16 -13.71
N THR A 129 8.62 -4.56 -12.92
CA THR A 129 9.04 -3.73 -11.77
C THR A 129 9.83 -4.53 -10.73
N PRO A 130 9.37 -5.71 -10.26
CA PRO A 130 10.16 -6.52 -9.33
C PRO A 130 11.50 -6.97 -9.89
N LEU A 131 11.53 -7.30 -11.17
CA LEU A 131 12.75 -7.74 -11.85
C LEU A 131 13.78 -6.61 -11.95
N LEU A 132 13.34 -5.39 -12.29
CA LEU A 132 14.18 -4.20 -12.28
C LEU A 132 14.72 -3.88 -10.89
N ILE A 133 13.86 -3.98 -9.86
CA ILE A 133 14.28 -3.75 -8.46
C ILE A 133 15.27 -4.82 -8.02
N LEU A 134 15.06 -6.09 -8.36
CA LEU A 134 16.01 -7.18 -8.07
C LEU A 134 17.36 -6.92 -8.74
N LEU A 135 17.37 -6.51 -10.00
CA LEU A 135 18.61 -6.14 -10.71
C LEU A 135 19.30 -4.97 -10.01
N PHE A 136 18.55 -3.93 -9.69
CA PHE A 136 19.09 -2.76 -8.99
C PHE A 136 19.70 -3.14 -7.64
N LEU A 137 19.00 -3.95 -6.84
CA LEU A 137 19.48 -4.43 -5.55
C LEU A 137 20.68 -5.36 -5.65
N LYS A 138 20.82 -6.11 -6.74
CA LYS A 138 21.98 -6.96 -7.01
C LYS A 138 23.26 -6.17 -7.28
N TYR A 139 23.13 -5.05 -7.98
CA TYR A 139 24.29 -4.21 -8.33
C TYR A 139 24.66 -3.20 -7.25
N LEU A 140 23.73 -2.80 -6.39
CA LEU A 140 24.05 -1.93 -5.26
C LEU A 140 24.38 -2.79 -4.02
N PRO A 141 25.50 -2.54 -3.34
CA PRO A 141 25.88 -3.27 -2.12
C PRO A 141 25.06 -2.87 -0.88
N LEU A 142 23.78 -2.53 -1.07
CA LEU A 142 22.89 -2.09 0.02
C LEU A 142 22.71 -3.16 1.10
N ALA A 143 22.74 -4.43 0.71
CA ALA A 143 22.61 -5.53 1.65
C ALA A 143 23.78 -5.63 2.64
N SER A 144 24.96 -5.12 2.27
CA SER A 144 26.16 -5.15 3.12
C SER A 144 26.30 -3.92 4.02
N MET A 145 25.54 -2.85 3.75
CA MET A 145 25.63 -1.59 4.49
C MET A 145 24.95 -1.65 5.86
N VAL A 146 23.99 -2.56 6.04
CA VAL A 146 23.19 -2.65 7.27
C VAL A 146 23.17 -4.09 7.77
N LYS A 147 23.24 -4.25 9.10
CA LYS A 147 23.02 -5.54 9.73
C LYS A 147 21.65 -6.08 9.29
N ASP A 148 21.61 -7.34 8.84
CA ASP A 148 20.39 -7.99 8.33
C ASP A 148 19.82 -7.36 7.03
N GLY A 149 20.62 -6.61 6.28
CA GLY A 149 20.20 -5.88 5.10
C GLY A 149 19.53 -6.76 4.03
N LYS A 150 19.95 -8.03 3.89
CA LYS A 150 19.30 -8.97 2.95
C LYS A 150 17.82 -9.21 3.30
N THR A 151 17.50 -9.36 4.58
CA THR A 151 16.12 -9.57 5.04
C THR A 151 15.28 -8.30 4.86
N ILE A 152 15.86 -7.13 5.15
CA ILE A 152 15.19 -5.83 4.95
C ILE A 152 14.87 -5.63 3.47
N LEU A 153 15.82 -5.92 2.58
CA LEU A 153 15.61 -5.82 1.14
C LEU A 153 14.56 -6.83 0.64
N LEU A 154 14.55 -8.04 1.20
CA LEU A 154 13.51 -9.03 0.90
C LEU A 154 12.12 -8.52 1.28
N ILE A 155 11.96 -7.93 2.46
CA ILE A 155 10.68 -7.34 2.91
C ILE A 155 10.26 -6.21 1.97
N SER A 156 11.18 -5.33 1.60
CA SER A 156 10.91 -4.24 0.67
C SER A 156 10.49 -4.75 -0.72
N LEU A 157 11.16 -5.80 -1.19
CA LEU A 157 10.81 -6.46 -2.45
C LEU A 157 9.41 -7.08 -2.39
N MET A 158 9.11 -7.82 -1.31
CA MET A 158 7.78 -8.38 -1.08
C MET A 158 6.70 -7.29 -1.10
N ALA A 159 6.98 -6.13 -0.51
CA ALA A 159 6.06 -5.00 -0.49
C ALA A 159 5.80 -4.43 -1.89
N VAL A 160 6.78 -4.42 -2.78
CA VAL A 160 6.62 -3.92 -4.15
C VAL A 160 5.92 -4.92 -5.06
N ILE A 161 6.15 -6.21 -4.89
CA ILE A 161 5.56 -7.28 -5.72
C ILE A 161 4.05 -7.40 -5.53
N THR A 162 3.52 -6.97 -4.38
CA THR A 162 2.08 -7.09 -4.12
C THR A 162 1.24 -6.34 -5.15
N PRO A 163 0.02 -6.85 -5.47
CA PRO A 163 -0.91 -6.18 -6.39
C PRO A 163 -1.27 -4.78 -5.92
N SER A 164 -2.08 -4.07 -6.69
CA SER A 164 -2.50 -2.70 -6.36
C SER A 164 -3.26 -2.64 -5.03
N ALA A 165 -3.12 -1.55 -4.31
CA ALA A 165 -3.82 -1.36 -3.05
C ALA A 165 -5.32 -1.12 -3.28
N THR A 166 -6.17 -1.81 -2.52
CA THR A 166 -7.63 -1.57 -2.49
C THR A 166 -7.98 -0.12 -2.20
N THR A 167 -7.14 0.56 -1.43
CA THR A 167 -7.25 2.00 -1.14
C THR A 167 -7.20 2.87 -2.41
N VAL A 168 -6.55 2.41 -3.49
CA VAL A 168 -6.55 3.14 -4.78
C VAL A 168 -7.94 3.13 -5.40
N VAL A 169 -8.65 2.01 -5.31
CA VAL A 169 -10.05 1.89 -5.77
C VAL A 169 -10.95 2.81 -4.96
N GLN A 170 -10.80 2.79 -3.63
CA GLN A 170 -11.56 3.68 -2.73
C GLN A 170 -11.31 5.16 -3.06
N LEU A 171 -10.06 5.51 -3.33
CA LEU A 171 -9.68 6.88 -3.67
C LEU A 171 -10.32 7.29 -5.01
N ALA A 172 -10.34 6.41 -6.00
CA ALA A 172 -10.97 6.69 -7.28
C ALA A 172 -12.49 6.85 -7.17
N GLN A 173 -13.15 6.01 -6.37
CA GLN A 173 -14.58 6.16 -6.05
C GLN A 173 -14.89 7.48 -5.37
N LEU A 174 -14.04 7.90 -4.42
CA LEU A 174 -14.20 9.15 -3.70
C LEU A 174 -14.10 10.39 -4.61
N TYR A 175 -13.29 10.32 -5.67
CA TYR A 175 -13.07 11.40 -6.62
C TYR A 175 -13.87 11.24 -7.93
N ASP A 176 -14.84 10.32 -7.95
CA ASP A 176 -15.72 10.07 -9.12
C ASP A 176 -14.94 9.90 -10.43
N GLN A 177 -13.78 9.24 -10.33
CA GLN A 177 -12.96 8.92 -11.49
C GLN A 177 -13.48 7.67 -12.19
N ASP A 178 -13.23 7.56 -13.48
CA ASP A 178 -13.60 6.38 -14.26
C ASP A 178 -12.92 5.12 -13.69
N LEU A 179 -13.73 4.30 -13.04
CA LEU A 179 -13.28 3.07 -12.39
C LEU A 179 -12.96 1.96 -13.40
N SER A 180 -13.34 2.12 -14.67
CA SER A 180 -13.16 1.08 -15.70
C SER A 180 -11.68 0.66 -15.83
N LEU A 181 -10.76 1.60 -15.71
CA LEU A 181 -9.32 1.34 -15.77
C LEU A 181 -8.73 0.83 -14.45
N ILE A 182 -9.36 1.13 -13.32
CA ILE A 182 -8.85 0.76 -11.98
C ILE A 182 -9.33 -0.63 -11.61
N HIS A 183 -10.58 -0.95 -11.85
CA HIS A 183 -11.11 -2.33 -11.69
C HIS A 183 -10.35 -3.35 -12.55
N ILE A 184 -9.81 -2.88 -13.63
CA ILE A 184 -9.05 -3.63 -14.61
C ILE A 184 -7.60 -3.87 -14.16
N SER A 185 -7.03 -3.01 -13.31
CA SER A 185 -5.65 -3.13 -12.82
C SER A 185 -5.50 -3.94 -11.52
N GLU A 186 -6.60 -4.40 -10.94
CA GLU A 186 -6.63 -5.31 -9.80
C GLU A 186 -7.19 -6.68 -10.22
N PRO A 187 -6.38 -7.54 -10.86
CA PRO A 187 -6.74 -8.94 -10.93
C PRO A 187 -6.68 -9.50 -9.51
N THR A 188 -7.80 -9.95 -9.03
CA THR A 188 -7.89 -10.75 -7.79
C THR A 188 -7.08 -12.02 -7.91
#